data_f918591e49b3d28782f7d535a52cb907
#
_entry.id   f918591e49b3d28782f7d535a52cb907
#
_cell.length_a   1.000
_cell.length_b   1.000
_cell.length_c   1.000
_cell.angle_alpha   90.00
_cell.angle_beta   90.00
_cell.angle_gamma   90.00
#
_symmetry.space_group_name_H-M   'P 1'
#
loop_
_entity.id
_entity.type
_entity.pdbx_description
1 polymer ?
#
loop_
_entity_poly.entity_id
_entity_poly.type
_entity_poly.pdbx_seq_one_letter_code
_entity_poly.pdbx_strand_id
1 'polypeptide(L)'
;MISKITIYCQILLIMLAFSSCGILSEAKDPLNQELDDYQKYGDGIVRESVEKSKNKSPFNNPFGSSDSQFKENIIFNVALDKISFMPLQSSDQLSGVITTEWFQTPDDLDNRIKLVIYVKSDVIEESSIDVKVFKEIFDGSKWNMSDQNSELALKIKKSILDTAQELFIANEMS
;
A
#
# COMPACT_ATOMS: atom_id res chain seq x y z
N MET A 1 -26.64 45.59 -42.86
CA MET A 1 -25.74 44.40 -42.98
C MET A 1 -24.74 44.25 -41.82
N ILE A 2 -24.34 45.30 -41.16
CA ILE A 2 -23.31 45.30 -40.09
C ILE A 2 -23.79 44.61 -38.81
N SER A 3 -25.08 44.63 -38.48
CA SER A 3 -25.64 44.05 -37.25
C SER A 3 -25.57 42.52 -37.18
N LYS A 4 -25.60 41.81 -38.30
CA LYS A 4 -25.51 40.35 -38.31
C LYS A 4 -24.09 39.82 -38.10
N ILE A 5 -23.10 40.58 -38.59
CA ILE A 5 -21.67 40.23 -38.47
C ILE A 5 -21.22 40.37 -37.01
N THR A 6 -21.69 41.41 -36.30
CA THR A 6 -21.38 41.59 -34.86
C THR A 6 -21.96 40.51 -33.98
N ILE A 7 -23.16 39.99 -34.30
CA ILE A 7 -23.78 38.87 -33.56
C ILE A 7 -22.99 37.56 -33.80
N TYR A 8 -22.55 37.29 -35.02
CA TYR A 8 -21.74 36.11 -35.31
C TYR A 8 -20.36 36.18 -34.65
N CYS A 9 -19.73 37.37 -34.58
CA CYS A 9 -18.47 37.54 -33.84
C CYS A 9 -18.64 37.31 -32.32
N GLN A 10 -19.75 37.77 -31.74
CA GLN A 10 -20.02 37.53 -30.31
C GLN A 10 -20.31 36.06 -30.01
N ILE A 11 -21.03 35.36 -30.88
CA ILE A 11 -21.29 33.92 -30.72
C ILE A 11 -19.99 33.11 -30.87
N LEU A 12 -19.12 33.50 -31.81
CA LEU A 12 -17.81 32.85 -31.99
C LEU A 12 -16.89 33.05 -30.78
N LEU A 13 -16.93 34.24 -30.17
CA LEU A 13 -16.14 34.59 -29.00
C LEU A 13 -16.63 33.84 -27.74
N ILE A 14 -17.93 33.58 -27.62
CA ILE A 14 -18.52 32.78 -26.55
C ILE A 14 -18.17 31.30 -26.73
N MET A 15 -18.15 30.80 -27.97
CA MET A 15 -17.75 29.39 -28.23
C MET A 15 -16.27 29.13 -27.93
N LEU A 16 -15.40 30.14 -28.10
CA LEU A 16 -13.97 30.03 -27.73
C LEU A 16 -13.73 30.08 -26.22
N ALA A 17 -14.64 30.67 -25.45
CA ALA A 17 -14.52 30.71 -23.98
C ALA A 17 -14.86 29.38 -23.29
N PHE A 18 -15.57 28.47 -23.96
CA PHE A 18 -15.91 27.14 -23.41
C PHE A 18 -14.89 26.03 -23.75
N SER A 19 -13.82 26.35 -24.50
CA SER A 19 -12.74 25.39 -24.79
C SER A 19 -11.70 25.27 -23.67
N SER A 20 -11.89 25.96 -22.55
CA SER A 20 -11.10 25.75 -21.34
C SER A 20 -11.73 24.66 -20.46
N CYS A 21 -12.05 23.50 -21.05
CA CYS A 21 -12.34 22.34 -20.29
C CYS A 21 -11.01 21.70 -19.88
N GLY A 22 -10.48 22.14 -18.76
CA GLY A 22 -10.13 21.35 -17.61
C GLY A 22 -9.14 20.24 -17.93
N ILE A 23 -7.87 20.56 -17.88
CA ILE A 23 -6.93 19.66 -17.21
C ILE A 23 -7.33 19.73 -15.73
N LEU A 24 -8.30 18.91 -15.32
CA LEU A 24 -8.29 18.33 -13.99
C LEU A 24 -7.04 17.43 -13.98
N SER A 25 -5.88 18.03 -13.71
CA SER A 25 -4.79 17.29 -13.12
C SER A 25 -5.39 16.75 -11.83
N GLU A 26 -5.73 15.47 -11.83
CA GLU A 26 -6.00 14.70 -10.64
C GLU A 26 -4.88 15.06 -9.68
N ALA A 27 -5.20 15.89 -8.70
CA ALA A 27 -4.28 16.30 -7.67
C ALA A 27 -3.91 15.02 -6.96
N LYS A 28 -2.75 14.47 -7.34
CA LYS A 28 -2.21 13.25 -6.75
C LYS A 28 -2.12 13.53 -5.27
N ASP A 29 -2.97 12.88 -4.50
CA ASP A 29 -3.03 13.02 -3.06
C ASP A 29 -1.60 12.79 -2.53
N PRO A 30 -0.97 13.77 -1.85
CA PRO A 30 0.42 13.66 -1.40
C PRO A 30 0.67 12.41 -0.55
N LEU A 31 -0.36 11.88 0.09
CA LEU A 31 -0.31 10.67 0.88
C LEU A 31 -0.31 9.38 0.04
N ASN A 32 -0.98 9.37 -1.10
CA ASN A 32 -0.84 8.29 -2.07
C ASN A 32 0.56 8.27 -2.67
N GLN A 33 1.18 9.43 -2.83
CA GLN A 33 2.54 9.53 -3.32
C GLN A 33 3.55 8.98 -2.29
N GLU A 34 3.35 9.23 -0.99
CA GLU A 34 4.21 8.69 0.06
C GLU A 34 4.13 7.15 0.09
N LEU A 35 2.94 6.57 -0.03
CA LEU A 35 2.77 5.10 -0.08
C LEU A 35 3.31 4.52 -1.38
N ASP A 36 3.07 5.16 -2.53
CA ASP A 36 3.60 4.76 -3.84
C ASP A 36 5.13 4.78 -3.85
N ASP A 37 5.76 5.76 -3.19
CA ASP A 37 7.22 5.86 -3.09
C ASP A 37 7.79 4.71 -2.26
N TYR A 38 7.17 4.34 -1.14
CA TYR A 38 7.60 3.17 -0.35
C TYR A 38 7.38 1.85 -1.13
N GLN A 39 6.30 1.70 -1.88
CA GLN A 39 6.02 0.51 -2.68
C GLN A 39 6.91 0.40 -3.92
N LYS A 40 7.28 1.53 -4.55
CA LYS A 40 8.13 1.57 -5.74
C LYS A 40 9.47 0.86 -5.56
N TYR A 41 10.08 0.96 -4.37
CA TYR A 41 11.34 0.28 -4.06
C TYR A 41 11.14 -1.22 -3.80
N GLY A 42 9.94 -1.66 -3.41
CA GLY A 42 9.59 -3.08 -3.26
C GLY A 42 9.33 -3.79 -4.59
N ASP A 43 8.64 -3.13 -5.52
CA ASP A 43 8.29 -3.72 -6.83
C ASP A 43 9.50 -4.07 -7.71
N GLY A 44 10.62 -3.37 -7.55
CA GLY A 44 11.84 -3.61 -8.33
C GLY A 44 12.53 -4.94 -8.00
N ILE A 45 12.39 -5.41 -6.76
CA ILE A 45 13.04 -6.65 -6.27
C ILE A 45 12.12 -7.87 -6.49
N VAL A 46 10.80 -7.66 -6.43
CA VAL A 46 9.82 -8.76 -6.45
C VAL A 46 9.46 -9.21 -7.86
N ARG A 47 9.47 -8.32 -8.87
CA ARG A 47 9.08 -8.69 -10.25
C ARG A 47 10.01 -9.72 -10.88
N GLU A 48 11.31 -9.66 -10.60
CA GLU A 48 12.27 -10.61 -11.17
C GLU A 48 12.21 -11.99 -10.50
N SER A 49 11.77 -12.05 -9.23
CA SER A 49 11.62 -13.32 -8.50
C SER A 49 10.26 -13.99 -8.73
N VAL A 50 9.18 -13.23 -8.96
CA VAL A 50 7.82 -13.76 -9.16
C VAL A 50 7.64 -14.37 -10.56
N GLU A 51 8.26 -13.82 -11.62
CA GLU A 51 8.18 -14.44 -12.95
C GLU A 51 8.90 -15.80 -13.04
N LYS A 52 9.90 -16.04 -12.18
CA LYS A 52 10.61 -17.32 -12.11
C LYS A 52 9.93 -18.36 -11.23
N SER A 53 8.94 -17.97 -10.41
CA SER A 53 8.32 -18.83 -9.40
C SER A 53 6.87 -19.22 -9.72
N LYS A 54 6.42 -19.15 -10.98
CA LYS A 54 5.07 -19.59 -11.36
C LYS A 54 4.75 -21.08 -11.08
N ASN A 55 5.67 -21.83 -10.47
CA ASN A 55 5.45 -23.25 -10.18
C ASN A 55 5.99 -23.77 -8.84
N LYS A 56 6.39 -22.90 -7.90
CA LYS A 56 6.72 -23.34 -6.53
C LYS A 56 6.47 -22.20 -5.57
N SER A 57 5.40 -22.32 -4.79
CA SER A 57 5.26 -21.55 -3.56
C SER A 57 6.56 -21.69 -2.74
N PRO A 58 7.27 -20.62 -2.35
CA PRO A 58 8.47 -20.72 -1.52
C PRO A 58 8.17 -21.26 -0.11
N PHE A 59 6.89 -21.45 0.21
CA PHE A 59 6.39 -22.04 1.44
C PHE A 59 5.98 -23.51 1.30
N ASN A 60 6.48 -24.25 0.29
CA ASN A 60 6.41 -25.70 0.32
C ASN A 60 7.34 -26.19 1.43
N ASN A 61 6.71 -26.48 2.56
CA ASN A 61 7.18 -26.94 3.84
C ASN A 61 8.37 -27.92 3.73
N PRO A 62 9.63 -27.55 4.10
CA PRO A 62 10.74 -28.48 4.15
C PRO A 62 10.68 -29.38 5.42
N PHE A 63 9.73 -29.15 6.33
CA PHE A 63 9.50 -29.97 7.50
C PHE A 63 8.14 -30.64 7.38
N GLY A 64 8.20 -31.94 7.06
CA GLY A 64 7.11 -32.83 6.77
C GLY A 64 5.84 -32.68 7.59
N SER A 65 4.74 -32.87 6.87
CA SER A 65 3.42 -33.31 7.31
C SER A 65 3.31 -33.70 8.80
N SER A 66 2.93 -32.76 9.62
CA SER A 66 2.05 -33.00 10.71
C SER A 66 0.72 -32.28 10.37
N ASP A 67 -0.34 -33.06 10.38
CA ASP A 67 -1.73 -32.69 10.22
C ASP A 67 -2.19 -31.73 11.33
N SER A 68 -1.48 -30.62 11.51
CA SER A 68 -1.96 -29.49 12.28
C SER A 68 -2.55 -28.50 11.28
N GLN A 69 -3.87 -28.44 11.29
CA GLN A 69 -4.74 -27.46 10.64
C GLN A 69 -4.32 -26.03 11.01
N PHE A 70 -3.16 -25.58 10.53
CA PHE A 70 -2.91 -24.16 10.44
C PHE A 70 -3.78 -23.65 9.29
N LYS A 71 -5.02 -23.29 9.63
CA LYS A 71 -5.87 -22.56 8.70
C LYS A 71 -5.08 -21.33 8.25
N GLU A 72 -4.74 -21.32 6.99
CA GLU A 72 -3.92 -20.26 6.41
C GLU A 72 -4.64 -18.93 6.58
N ASN A 73 -4.13 -18.06 7.43
CA ASN A 73 -4.76 -16.74 7.65
C ASN A 73 -4.45 -15.85 6.47
N ILE A 74 -5.43 -15.64 5.61
CA ILE A 74 -5.29 -14.85 4.38
C ILE A 74 -4.86 -13.42 4.68
N ILE A 75 -5.36 -12.80 5.76
CA ILE A 75 -4.99 -11.43 6.16
C ILE A 75 -3.51 -11.38 6.53
N PHE A 76 -3.01 -12.38 7.26
CA PHE A 76 -1.60 -12.45 7.67
C PHE A 76 -0.67 -12.59 6.47
N ASN A 77 -1.02 -13.47 5.53
CA ASN A 77 -0.23 -13.69 4.32
C ASN A 77 -0.22 -12.44 3.42
N VAL A 78 -1.38 -11.81 3.24
CA VAL A 78 -1.48 -10.55 2.49
C VAL A 78 -0.70 -9.43 3.19
N ALA A 79 -0.74 -9.35 4.51
CA ALA A 79 0.05 -8.37 5.26
C ALA A 79 1.55 -8.55 5.03
N LEU A 80 2.06 -9.78 5.07
CA LEU A 80 3.46 -10.10 4.76
C LEU A 80 3.83 -9.71 3.33
N ASP A 81 2.95 -10.01 2.37
CA ASP A 81 3.17 -9.68 0.96
C ASP A 81 3.25 -8.15 0.75
N LYS A 82 2.31 -7.40 1.30
CA LYS A 82 2.26 -5.94 1.20
C LYS A 82 3.48 -5.23 1.77
N ILE A 83 4.11 -5.78 2.80
CA ILE A 83 5.29 -5.18 3.45
C ILE A 83 6.60 -5.88 3.06
N SER A 84 6.58 -6.76 2.04
CA SER A 84 7.74 -7.56 1.61
C SER A 84 8.96 -6.74 1.19
N PHE A 85 8.76 -5.45 0.83
CA PHE A 85 9.83 -4.51 0.52
C PHE A 85 10.62 -4.04 1.76
N MET A 86 10.07 -4.23 2.97
CA MET A 86 10.71 -3.87 4.22
C MET A 86 11.40 -5.08 4.86
N PRO A 87 12.60 -4.94 5.42
CA PRO A 87 13.21 -5.99 6.21
C PRO A 87 12.33 -6.35 7.41
N LEU A 88 12.09 -7.64 7.63
CA LEU A 88 11.33 -8.10 8.78
C LEU A 88 12.24 -8.27 9.99
N GLN A 89 11.83 -7.75 11.15
CA GLN A 89 12.41 -8.05 12.45
C GLN A 89 11.87 -9.37 12.98
N SER A 90 10.55 -9.57 12.88
CA SER A 90 9.89 -10.82 13.31
C SER A 90 8.54 -10.97 12.64
N SER A 91 8.13 -12.20 12.40
CA SER A 91 6.76 -12.54 12.02
C SER A 91 6.36 -13.84 12.74
N ASP A 92 5.25 -13.79 13.44
CA ASP A 92 4.71 -14.93 14.17
C ASP A 92 3.22 -15.09 13.85
N GLN A 93 2.91 -16.09 13.04
CA GLN A 93 1.54 -16.35 12.61
C GLN A 93 0.64 -16.84 13.75
N LEU A 94 1.21 -17.51 14.77
CA LEU A 94 0.43 -17.99 15.90
C LEU A 94 -0.09 -16.86 16.77
N SER A 95 0.76 -15.87 17.04
CA SER A 95 0.36 -14.66 17.77
C SER A 95 -0.29 -13.61 16.88
N GLY A 96 -0.21 -13.78 15.54
CA GLY A 96 -0.71 -12.82 14.57
C GLY A 96 0.09 -11.51 14.51
N VAL A 97 1.38 -11.52 14.90
CA VAL A 97 2.20 -10.31 14.99
C VAL A 97 3.27 -10.29 13.92
N ILE A 98 3.35 -9.19 13.20
CA ILE A 98 4.41 -8.88 12.24
C ILE A 98 5.08 -7.59 12.66
N THR A 99 6.42 -7.58 12.73
CA THR A 99 7.21 -6.42 13.07
C THR A 99 8.32 -6.25 12.04
N THR A 100 8.46 -5.05 11.47
CA THR A 100 9.55 -4.73 10.54
C THR A 100 10.75 -4.15 11.28
N GLU A 101 11.89 -4.13 10.63
CA GLU A 101 12.98 -3.24 11.00
C GLU A 101 12.65 -1.79 10.63
N TRP A 102 13.50 -0.84 11.04
CA TRP A 102 13.44 0.51 10.55
C TRP A 102 13.78 0.56 9.07
N PHE A 103 12.93 1.20 8.29
CA PHE A 103 13.07 1.32 6.85
C PHE A 103 13.18 2.79 6.43
N GLN A 104 14.13 3.07 5.52
CA GLN A 104 14.35 4.37 4.88
C GLN A 104 14.27 4.17 3.38
N THR A 105 13.69 5.14 2.67
CA THR A 105 13.80 5.15 1.21
C THR A 105 15.11 5.80 0.79
N PRO A 106 15.72 5.40 -0.34
CA PRO A 106 16.94 6.04 -0.84
C PRO A 106 16.79 7.53 -1.13
N ASP A 107 15.56 7.99 -1.40
CA ASP A 107 15.25 9.39 -1.71
C ASP A 107 14.96 10.23 -0.45
N ASP A 108 14.79 9.59 0.71
CA ASP A 108 14.51 10.25 2.00
C ASP A 108 15.31 9.59 3.13
N LEU A 109 16.54 10.05 3.31
CA LEU A 109 17.45 9.51 4.32
C LEU A 109 17.25 10.15 5.71
N ASP A 110 16.46 11.21 5.80
CA ASP A 110 16.19 11.91 7.07
C ASP A 110 14.96 11.37 7.78
N ASN A 111 14.18 10.52 7.13
CA ASN A 111 13.01 9.85 7.70
C ASN A 111 13.16 8.34 7.69
N ARG A 112 12.68 7.68 8.74
CA ARG A 112 12.54 6.23 8.77
C ARG A 112 11.26 5.80 9.44
N ILE A 113 10.72 4.69 8.97
CA ILE A 113 9.48 4.11 9.51
C ILE A 113 9.71 2.68 9.99
N LYS A 114 8.89 2.27 10.93
CA LYS A 114 8.79 0.89 11.43
C LYS A 114 7.32 0.53 11.56
N LEU A 115 6.95 -0.65 11.11
CA LEU A 115 5.58 -1.15 11.17
C LEU A 115 5.45 -2.23 12.24
N VAL A 116 4.32 -2.22 12.93
CA VAL A 116 3.86 -3.34 13.75
C VAL A 116 2.41 -3.63 13.37
N ILE A 117 2.16 -4.83 12.87
CA ILE A 117 0.86 -5.29 12.41
C ILE A 117 0.37 -6.39 13.34
N TYR A 118 -0.85 -6.27 13.83
CA TYR A 118 -1.53 -7.26 14.66
C TYR A 118 -2.72 -7.83 13.88
N VAL A 119 -2.66 -9.08 13.49
CA VAL A 119 -3.77 -9.82 12.89
C VAL A 119 -4.46 -10.61 13.99
N LYS A 120 -5.66 -10.20 14.37
CA LYS A 120 -6.41 -10.69 15.54
C LYS A 120 -7.38 -11.81 15.19
N SER A 121 -7.77 -11.91 13.91
CA SER A 121 -8.77 -12.87 13.42
C SER A 121 -8.50 -13.20 11.94
N ASP A 122 -9.09 -14.29 11.47
CA ASP A 122 -9.11 -14.72 10.07
C ASP A 122 -10.34 -14.18 9.30
N VAL A 123 -11.24 -13.47 9.98
CA VAL A 123 -12.41 -12.83 9.35
C VAL A 123 -11.98 -11.50 8.73
N ILE A 124 -12.36 -11.26 7.46
CA ILE A 124 -11.96 -10.04 6.75
C ILE A 124 -12.88 -8.88 7.17
N GLU A 125 -12.50 -8.19 8.21
CA GLU A 125 -13.19 -7.00 8.74
C GLU A 125 -12.18 -6.03 9.39
N GLU A 126 -12.59 -4.78 9.60
CA GLU A 126 -11.70 -3.76 10.15
C GLU A 126 -11.17 -4.07 11.56
N SER A 127 -11.94 -4.78 12.36
CA SER A 127 -11.57 -5.16 13.74
C SER A 127 -10.48 -6.24 13.78
N SER A 128 -10.33 -7.01 12.69
CA SER A 128 -9.43 -8.16 12.59
C SER A 128 -7.96 -7.82 12.44
N ILE A 129 -7.65 -6.57 12.11
CA ILE A 129 -6.29 -6.11 11.93
C ILE A 129 -6.07 -4.73 12.57
N ASP A 130 -4.92 -4.56 13.17
CA ASP A 130 -4.45 -3.27 13.68
C ASP A 130 -3.04 -3.00 13.14
N VAL A 131 -2.81 -1.80 12.63
CA VAL A 131 -1.53 -1.38 12.06
C VAL A 131 -1.02 -0.18 12.82
N LYS A 132 0.23 -0.25 13.26
CA LYS A 132 0.93 0.89 13.89
C LYS A 132 2.15 1.25 13.07
N VAL A 133 2.26 2.54 12.76
CA VAL A 133 3.38 3.13 12.04
C VAL A 133 4.14 4.04 12.99
N PHE A 134 5.37 3.69 13.27
CA PHE A 134 6.31 4.53 14.00
C PHE A 134 7.18 5.27 12.99
N LYS A 135 7.37 6.56 13.20
CA LYS A 135 8.22 7.40 12.36
C LYS A 135 9.28 8.08 13.22
N GLU A 136 10.51 8.11 12.73
CA GLU A 136 11.59 8.88 13.30
C GLU A 136 12.19 9.80 12.24
N ILE A 137 12.64 10.96 12.70
CA ILE A 137 13.25 12.00 11.88
C ILE A 137 14.66 12.25 12.42
N PHE A 138 15.63 12.29 11.50
CA PHE A 138 17.02 12.58 11.82
C PHE A 138 17.27 14.09 11.87
N ASP A 139 17.78 14.61 12.98
CA ASP A 139 18.06 16.04 13.16
C ASP A 139 19.52 16.43 12.82
N GLY A 140 20.25 15.53 12.14
CA GLY A 140 21.68 15.69 11.87
C GLY A 140 22.61 15.13 12.96
N SER A 141 22.06 14.70 14.09
CA SER A 141 22.81 14.14 15.23
C SER A 141 22.20 12.85 15.76
N LYS A 142 20.89 12.79 15.86
CA LYS A 142 20.15 11.66 16.42
C LYS A 142 18.79 11.48 15.74
N TRP A 143 18.23 10.29 15.90
CA TRP A 143 16.87 9.99 15.53
C TRP A 143 15.90 10.41 16.63
N ASN A 144 14.88 11.17 16.26
CA ASN A 144 13.84 11.63 17.15
C ASN A 144 12.51 11.02 16.73
N MET A 145 11.79 10.45 17.70
CA MET A 145 10.45 9.94 17.46
C MET A 145 9.55 11.09 17.01
N SER A 146 8.87 10.89 15.91
CA SER A 146 7.77 11.76 15.46
C SER A 146 6.43 11.19 15.94
N ASP A 147 5.37 11.98 15.83
CA ASP A 147 4.03 11.49 16.12
C ASP A 147 3.71 10.27 15.25
N GLN A 148 2.87 9.35 15.80
CA GLN A 148 2.44 8.17 15.06
C GLN A 148 1.70 8.60 13.80
N ASN A 149 2.12 8.08 12.66
CA ASN A 149 1.45 8.33 11.38
C ASN A 149 0.18 7.45 11.28
N SER A 150 -0.89 7.91 11.95
CA SER A 150 -2.18 7.19 11.98
C SER A 150 -2.84 7.11 10.60
N GLU A 151 -2.60 8.08 9.73
CA GLU A 151 -3.16 8.08 8.39
C GLU A 151 -2.51 7.04 7.49
N LEU A 152 -1.18 6.93 7.50
CA LEU A 152 -0.47 5.87 6.79
C LEU A 152 -0.86 4.49 7.34
N ALA A 153 -1.03 4.35 8.66
CA ALA A 153 -1.51 3.13 9.29
C ALA A 153 -2.88 2.69 8.74
N LEU A 154 -3.82 3.64 8.61
CA LEU A 154 -5.15 3.37 8.06
C LEU A 154 -5.10 2.98 6.57
N LYS A 155 -4.24 3.61 5.77
CA LYS A 155 -4.05 3.28 4.36
C LYS A 155 -3.50 1.86 4.17
N ILE A 156 -2.47 1.51 4.94
CA ILE A 156 -1.89 0.15 4.91
C ILE A 156 -2.94 -0.88 5.33
N LYS A 157 -3.66 -0.63 6.43
CA LYS A 157 -4.74 -1.49 6.92
C LYS A 157 -5.79 -1.73 5.84
N LYS A 158 -6.29 -0.65 5.22
CA LYS A 158 -7.28 -0.74 4.15
C LYS A 158 -6.74 -1.54 2.96
N SER A 159 -5.53 -1.25 2.50
CA SER A 159 -4.91 -1.97 1.38
C SER A 159 -4.78 -3.48 1.64
N ILE A 160 -4.45 -3.87 2.88
CA ILE A 160 -4.39 -5.29 3.27
C ILE A 160 -5.77 -5.93 3.20
N LEU A 161 -6.79 -5.29 3.80
CA LEU A 161 -8.14 -5.83 3.82
C LEU A 161 -8.78 -5.92 2.43
N ASP A 162 -8.60 -4.89 1.59
CA ASP A 162 -9.11 -4.87 0.22
C ASP A 162 -8.50 -6.04 -0.59
N THR A 163 -7.18 -6.22 -0.53
CA THR A 163 -6.51 -7.33 -1.22
C THR A 163 -6.90 -8.70 -0.65
N ALA A 164 -7.03 -8.82 0.67
CA ALA A 164 -7.51 -10.07 1.28
C ALA A 164 -8.93 -10.42 0.82
N GLN A 165 -9.80 -9.44 0.69
CA GLN A 165 -11.15 -9.63 0.18
C GLN A 165 -11.16 -10.07 -1.28
N GLU A 166 -10.33 -9.46 -2.14
CA GLU A 166 -10.18 -9.85 -3.55
C GLU A 166 -9.72 -11.29 -3.69
N LEU A 167 -8.69 -11.69 -2.92
CA LEU A 167 -8.16 -13.05 -2.94
C LEU A 167 -9.17 -14.07 -2.39
N PHE A 168 -9.92 -13.70 -1.36
CA PHE A 168 -10.97 -14.56 -0.80
C PHE A 168 -12.05 -14.86 -1.85
N ILE A 169 -12.54 -13.82 -2.54
CA ILE A 169 -13.55 -13.95 -3.59
C ILE A 169 -13.00 -14.80 -4.75
N ALA A 170 -11.76 -14.59 -5.17
CA ALA A 170 -11.15 -15.36 -6.25
C ALA A 170 -11.03 -16.85 -5.90
N ASN A 171 -10.73 -17.18 -4.65
CA ASN A 171 -10.65 -18.58 -4.18
C ASN A 171 -12.02 -19.25 -4.08
N GLU A 172 -13.08 -18.52 -3.74
CA GLU A 172 -14.46 -19.06 -3.70
C GLU A 172 -15.03 -19.34 -5.10
N MET A 173 -14.52 -18.68 -6.14
CA MET A 173 -14.98 -18.83 -7.52
C MET A 173 -14.19 -19.88 -8.33
N SER A 174 -13.15 -20.48 -7.76
CA SER A 174 -12.29 -21.48 -8.41
C SER A 174 -12.68 -22.90 -8.06
#